data_d4adac3b51cfe435fee6a11d4b0e708e
#
_entry.id   d4adac3b51cfe435fee6a11d4b0e708e
#
_cell.length_a   1.000
_cell.length_b   1.000
_cell.length_c   1.000
_cell.angle_alpha   90.00
_cell.angle_beta   90.00
_cell.angle_gamma   90.00
#
_symmetry.space_group_name_H-M   'P 1'
#
loop_
_entity.id
_entity.type
_entity.pdbx_description
1 polymer ?
#
loop_
_entity_poly.entity_id
_entity_poly.type
_entity_poly.pdbx_seq_one_letter_code
_entity_poly.pdbx_strand_id
1 'polypeptide(L)'
;MSGLETVRAADAFREFVRWTIEQEYRDVQHRLPPGEREAFADYYRRLPKPGDEAGIRRYLRGFWRGDAGWTVRWLAHRAAQMGRRPRVLDAGSGFGTYSMLYAATGADVVGADLRPDRLDAAEKRLAFHRERTGRALPVRYVRANLTQEWDGDYDLVWVYNALSHIDPLEGFLGQVRRHLSRGGVLVVGDINGAHPEHLARLRKLRGDSVHQTYVAPDGQEHAYAVERPFPPLEIRAILEENQLLVVHHELYWGGLGALPESLYRGFMEPLQRQWQFGHSFARRQLVVASPVA
;
A
#
# COMPACT_ATOMS: atom_id res chain seq x y z
N MET A 1 -12.57 24.47 -7.47
CA MET A 1 -12.51 23.25 -8.32
C MET A 1 -11.93 22.03 -7.58
N SER A 2 -11.04 22.17 -6.59
CA SER A 2 -10.45 21.05 -5.84
C SER A 2 -11.41 20.17 -5.02
N GLY A 3 -12.54 20.73 -4.56
CA GLY A 3 -13.51 19.97 -3.75
C GLY A 3 -14.27 18.89 -4.52
N LEU A 4 -14.59 19.13 -5.78
CA LEU A 4 -15.40 18.22 -6.60
C LEU A 4 -14.63 16.95 -6.99
N GLU A 5 -13.35 17.06 -7.31
CA GLU A 5 -12.49 15.91 -7.65
C GLU A 5 -12.24 15.03 -6.43
N THR A 6 -12.03 15.64 -5.26
CA THR A 6 -11.90 14.89 -4.00
C THR A 6 -13.19 14.12 -3.66
N VAL A 7 -14.36 14.69 -3.93
CA VAL A 7 -15.65 14.01 -3.72
C VAL A 7 -15.79 12.83 -4.68
N ARG A 8 -15.51 13.01 -5.97
CA ARG A 8 -15.55 11.92 -6.97
C ARG A 8 -14.59 10.79 -6.63
N ALA A 9 -13.36 11.11 -6.22
CA ALA A 9 -12.38 10.12 -5.80
C ALA A 9 -12.84 9.36 -4.53
N ALA A 10 -13.49 10.04 -3.59
CA ALA A 10 -14.04 9.42 -2.40
C ALA A 10 -15.21 8.47 -2.72
N ASP A 11 -16.06 8.82 -3.68
CA ASP A 11 -17.14 7.94 -4.12
C ASP A 11 -16.61 6.72 -4.87
N ALA A 12 -15.67 6.90 -5.79
CA ALA A 12 -15.00 5.82 -6.49
C ALA A 12 -14.26 4.87 -5.52
N PHE A 13 -13.60 5.43 -4.51
CA PHE A 13 -12.98 4.65 -3.44
C PHE A 13 -14.00 3.78 -2.70
N ARG A 14 -15.13 4.35 -2.28
CA ARG A 14 -16.19 3.60 -1.57
C ARG A 14 -16.79 2.52 -2.46
N GLU A 15 -17.06 2.84 -3.72
CA GLU A 15 -17.61 1.91 -4.72
C GLU A 15 -16.65 0.72 -4.91
N PHE A 16 -15.37 0.97 -5.15
CA PHE A 16 -14.36 -0.07 -5.34
C PHE A 16 -14.20 -0.96 -4.11
N VAL A 17 -14.06 -0.39 -2.92
CA VAL A 17 -13.90 -1.16 -1.68
C VAL A 17 -15.15 -1.99 -1.37
N ARG A 18 -16.34 -1.44 -1.60
CA ARG A 18 -17.60 -2.17 -1.44
C ARG A 18 -17.68 -3.33 -2.43
N TRP A 19 -17.34 -3.11 -3.69
CA TRP A 19 -17.28 -4.16 -4.70
C TRP A 19 -16.31 -5.29 -4.31
N THR A 20 -15.14 -4.95 -3.79
CA THR A 20 -14.17 -5.94 -3.28
C THR A 20 -14.77 -6.81 -2.17
N ILE A 21 -15.50 -6.21 -1.22
CA ILE A 21 -16.11 -6.92 -0.10
C ILE A 21 -17.29 -7.81 -0.57
N GLU A 22 -18.19 -7.24 -1.37
CA GLU A 22 -19.49 -7.87 -1.67
C GLU A 22 -19.41 -8.87 -2.82
N GLN A 23 -18.50 -8.65 -3.78
CA GLN A 23 -18.45 -9.44 -5.01
C GLN A 23 -17.11 -10.15 -5.22
N GLU A 24 -16.01 -9.41 -5.23
CA GLU A 24 -14.71 -9.94 -5.62
C GLU A 24 -14.24 -11.05 -4.68
N TYR A 25 -14.20 -10.79 -3.39
CA TYR A 25 -13.62 -11.72 -2.40
C TYR A 25 -14.24 -13.12 -2.48
N ARG A 26 -15.54 -13.20 -2.66
CA ARG A 26 -16.25 -14.49 -2.76
C ARG A 26 -15.97 -15.22 -4.07
N ASP A 27 -15.99 -14.49 -5.18
CA ASP A 27 -16.12 -15.09 -6.51
C ASP A 27 -14.75 -15.23 -7.23
N VAL A 28 -13.74 -14.41 -6.87
CA VAL A 28 -12.45 -14.42 -7.55
C VAL A 28 -11.53 -15.58 -7.13
N GLN A 29 -11.71 -16.11 -5.93
CA GLN A 29 -10.81 -17.13 -5.37
C GLN A 29 -10.65 -18.36 -6.27
N HIS A 30 -11.73 -18.77 -6.96
CA HIS A 30 -11.70 -19.92 -7.86
C HIS A 30 -10.86 -19.70 -9.13
N ARG A 31 -10.56 -18.43 -9.46
CA ARG A 31 -9.75 -18.04 -10.62
C ARG A 31 -8.27 -17.92 -10.30
N LEU A 32 -7.94 -17.83 -9.02
CA LEU A 32 -6.55 -17.68 -8.58
C LEU A 32 -5.79 -19.00 -8.69
N PRO A 33 -4.48 -18.95 -8.92
CA PRO A 33 -3.62 -20.11 -8.82
C PRO A 33 -3.78 -20.82 -7.46
N PRO A 34 -3.74 -22.15 -7.40
CA PRO A 34 -3.99 -22.87 -6.14
C PRO A 34 -3.13 -22.42 -4.98
N GLY A 35 -1.83 -22.16 -5.19
CA GLY A 35 -0.90 -21.67 -4.17
C GLY A 35 -1.22 -20.26 -3.67
N GLU A 36 -1.92 -19.45 -4.46
CA GLU A 36 -2.26 -18.07 -4.11
C GLU A 36 -3.63 -17.93 -3.44
N ARG A 37 -4.48 -18.95 -3.52
CA ARG A 37 -5.82 -18.90 -2.90
C ARG A 37 -5.78 -18.74 -1.40
N GLU A 38 -4.94 -19.50 -0.73
CA GLU A 38 -4.80 -19.44 0.72
C GLU A 38 -4.22 -18.10 1.17
N ALA A 39 -3.15 -17.64 0.51
CA ALA A 39 -2.53 -16.36 0.80
C ALA A 39 -3.48 -15.19 0.54
N PHE A 40 -4.30 -15.26 -0.54
CA PHE A 40 -5.33 -14.29 -0.83
C PHE A 40 -6.44 -14.32 0.23
N ALA A 41 -6.92 -15.50 0.61
CA ALA A 41 -7.93 -15.66 1.65
C ALA A 41 -7.45 -15.09 3.00
N ASP A 42 -6.19 -15.31 3.36
CA ASP A 42 -5.58 -14.76 4.57
C ASP A 42 -5.50 -13.23 4.55
N TYR A 43 -5.08 -12.66 3.43
CA TYR A 43 -5.01 -11.22 3.25
C TYR A 43 -6.38 -10.55 3.45
N TYR A 44 -7.45 -11.18 2.94
CA TYR A 44 -8.82 -10.68 3.00
C TYR A 44 -9.65 -11.18 4.19
N ARG A 45 -9.09 -12.03 5.04
CA ARG A 45 -9.78 -12.58 6.23
C ARG A 45 -10.36 -11.49 7.14
N ARG A 46 -9.80 -10.29 7.13
CA ARG A 46 -10.21 -9.16 7.97
C ARG A 46 -11.27 -8.27 7.33
N LEU A 47 -11.70 -8.57 6.12
CA LEU A 47 -12.80 -7.86 5.51
C LEU A 47 -14.12 -8.15 6.24
N PRO A 48 -15.01 -7.16 6.35
CA PRO A 48 -16.37 -7.41 6.83
C PRO A 48 -17.08 -8.41 5.91
N LYS A 49 -18.04 -9.13 6.47
CA LYS A 49 -18.85 -10.06 5.69
C LYS A 49 -19.74 -9.31 4.70
N PRO A 50 -19.98 -9.86 3.48
CA PRO A 50 -20.99 -9.34 2.58
C PRO A 50 -22.34 -9.18 3.30
N GLY A 51 -23.00 -8.04 3.11
CA GLY A 51 -24.28 -7.71 3.78
C GLY A 51 -24.16 -7.16 5.21
N ASP A 52 -23.00 -7.19 5.84
CA ASP A 52 -22.77 -6.50 7.12
C ASP A 52 -22.54 -4.98 6.88
N GLU A 53 -23.64 -4.27 6.68
CA GLU A 53 -23.60 -2.82 6.40
C GLU A 53 -22.90 -2.00 7.51
N ALA A 54 -23.04 -2.40 8.75
CA ALA A 54 -22.37 -1.71 9.86
C ALA A 54 -20.86 -1.95 9.85
N GLY A 55 -20.44 -3.19 9.62
CA GLY A 55 -19.05 -3.58 9.45
C GLY A 55 -18.43 -2.92 8.23
N ILE A 56 -19.13 -2.91 7.07
CA ILE A 56 -18.67 -2.28 5.84
C ILE A 56 -18.46 -0.77 6.05
N ARG A 57 -19.41 -0.06 6.65
CA ARG A 57 -19.26 1.37 6.96
C ARG A 57 -18.10 1.65 7.90
N ARG A 58 -17.91 0.82 8.92
CA ARG A 58 -16.77 0.93 9.85
C ARG A 58 -15.44 0.70 9.14
N TYR A 59 -15.35 -0.34 8.31
CA TYR A 59 -14.17 -0.65 7.52
C TYR A 59 -13.82 0.49 6.55
N LEU A 60 -14.79 0.98 5.78
CA LEU A 60 -14.63 2.10 4.86
C LEU A 60 -14.10 3.36 5.56
N ARG A 61 -14.64 3.70 6.74
CA ARG A 61 -14.14 4.85 7.52
C ARG A 61 -12.69 4.66 7.95
N GLY A 62 -12.34 3.49 8.47
CA GLY A 62 -10.97 3.18 8.89
C GLY A 62 -10.00 3.22 7.72
N PHE A 63 -10.37 2.62 6.59
CA PHE A 63 -9.54 2.55 5.40
C PHE A 63 -9.36 3.94 4.73
N TRP A 64 -10.42 4.77 4.73
CA TRP A 64 -10.36 6.16 4.24
C TRP A 64 -9.48 7.06 5.11
N ARG A 65 -9.41 6.81 6.42
CA ARG A 65 -8.56 7.56 7.34
C ARG A 65 -7.10 7.15 7.30
N GLY A 66 -6.82 5.92 6.90
CA GLY A 66 -5.46 5.41 6.79
C GLY A 66 -4.74 5.86 5.53
N ASP A 67 -3.63 5.19 5.28
CA ASP A 67 -2.68 5.42 4.18
C ASP A 67 -3.34 5.42 2.80
N ALA A 68 -4.23 4.47 2.51
CA ALA A 68 -4.94 4.41 1.22
C ALA A 68 -5.78 5.66 0.96
N GLY A 69 -6.58 6.08 1.95
CA GLY A 69 -7.42 7.27 1.80
C GLY A 69 -6.61 8.56 1.76
N TRP A 70 -5.49 8.64 2.50
CA TRP A 70 -4.54 9.75 2.37
C TRP A 70 -4.03 9.85 0.94
N THR A 71 -3.57 8.72 0.39
CA THR A 71 -3.04 8.64 -0.98
C THR A 71 -4.08 9.01 -2.02
N VAL A 72 -5.32 8.53 -1.90
CA VAL A 72 -6.41 8.90 -2.83
C VAL A 72 -6.69 10.40 -2.81
N ARG A 73 -6.71 11.03 -1.62
CA ARG A 73 -6.89 12.49 -1.52
C ARG A 73 -5.73 13.25 -2.17
N TRP A 74 -4.50 12.79 -1.95
CA TRP A 74 -3.32 13.39 -2.57
C TRP A 74 -3.37 13.26 -4.10
N LEU A 75 -3.69 12.07 -4.63
CA LEU A 75 -3.83 11.83 -6.07
C LEU A 75 -4.90 12.70 -6.70
N ALA A 76 -6.07 12.85 -6.06
CA ALA A 76 -7.14 13.73 -6.53
C ALA A 76 -6.69 15.21 -6.57
N HIS A 77 -5.98 15.67 -5.53
CA HIS A 77 -5.41 17.00 -5.51
C HIS A 77 -4.36 17.21 -6.62
N ARG A 78 -3.47 16.23 -6.79
CA ARG A 78 -2.43 16.26 -7.82
C ARG A 78 -3.02 16.27 -9.23
N ALA A 79 -4.04 15.45 -9.50
CA ALA A 79 -4.78 15.44 -10.76
C ALA A 79 -5.37 16.83 -11.09
N ALA A 80 -6.00 17.47 -10.09
CA ALA A 80 -6.55 18.82 -10.23
C ALA A 80 -5.49 19.86 -10.59
N GLN A 81 -4.30 19.77 -9.98
CA GLN A 81 -3.19 20.68 -10.28
C GLN A 81 -2.63 20.50 -11.68
N MET A 82 -2.52 19.26 -12.13
CA MET A 82 -1.86 18.92 -13.40
C MET A 82 -2.82 18.93 -14.61
N GLY A 83 -4.12 18.81 -14.40
CA GLY A 83 -5.11 18.62 -15.46
C GLY A 83 -4.96 17.28 -16.21
N ARG A 84 -4.26 16.30 -15.64
CA ARG A 84 -4.09 14.94 -16.17
C ARG A 84 -4.17 13.91 -15.07
N ARG A 85 -4.33 12.65 -15.46
CA ARG A 85 -4.23 11.52 -14.52
C ARG A 85 -2.81 11.43 -13.92
N PRO A 86 -2.70 11.29 -12.59
CA PRO A 86 -1.42 11.00 -11.96
C PRO A 86 -0.91 9.61 -12.37
N ARG A 87 0.39 9.48 -12.57
CA ARG A 87 1.05 8.19 -12.81
C ARG A 87 1.55 7.63 -11.50
N VAL A 88 1.15 6.40 -11.19
CA VAL A 88 1.49 5.71 -9.94
C VAL A 88 2.30 4.46 -10.23
N LEU A 89 3.41 4.27 -9.51
CA LEU A 89 4.06 2.98 -9.37
C LEU A 89 3.63 2.35 -8.05
N ASP A 90 2.96 1.21 -8.10
CA ASP A 90 2.67 0.35 -6.94
C ASP A 90 3.81 -0.66 -6.82
N ALA A 91 4.79 -0.33 -5.97
CA ALA A 91 6.04 -1.06 -5.81
C ALA A 91 5.88 -2.19 -4.78
N GLY A 92 5.99 -3.43 -5.23
CA GLY A 92 5.59 -4.62 -4.48
C GLY A 92 4.07 -4.79 -4.49
N SER A 93 3.48 -4.73 -5.69
CA SER A 93 2.02 -4.67 -5.88
C SER A 93 1.28 -5.93 -5.40
N GLY A 94 1.96 -7.05 -5.25
CA GLY A 94 1.38 -8.31 -4.81
C GLY A 94 0.14 -8.70 -5.63
N PHE A 95 -0.99 -8.85 -4.96
CA PHE A 95 -2.29 -9.15 -5.62
C PHE A 95 -2.95 -7.97 -6.34
N GLY A 96 -2.28 -6.81 -6.46
CA GLY A 96 -2.77 -5.64 -7.20
C GLY A 96 -3.91 -4.87 -6.53
N THR A 97 -4.15 -5.05 -5.24
CA THR A 97 -5.28 -4.41 -4.54
C THR A 97 -5.20 -2.88 -4.58
N TYR A 98 -4.03 -2.33 -4.29
CA TYR A 98 -3.83 -0.88 -4.32
C TYR A 98 -3.71 -0.36 -5.76
N SER A 99 -3.08 -1.13 -6.66
CA SER A 99 -3.04 -0.80 -8.08
C SER A 99 -4.46 -0.58 -8.64
N MET A 100 -5.38 -1.53 -8.40
CA MET A 100 -6.77 -1.43 -8.86
C MET A 100 -7.52 -0.30 -8.15
N LEU A 101 -7.30 -0.11 -6.84
CA LEU A 101 -7.93 0.98 -6.08
C LEU A 101 -7.56 2.35 -6.62
N TYR A 102 -6.27 2.62 -6.85
CA TYR A 102 -5.81 3.91 -7.34
C TYR A 102 -6.24 4.15 -8.78
N ALA A 103 -6.26 3.12 -9.61
CA ALA A 103 -6.82 3.21 -10.96
C ALA A 103 -8.32 3.50 -10.95
N ALA A 104 -9.09 2.86 -10.08
CA ALA A 104 -10.52 3.13 -9.92
C ALA A 104 -10.79 4.57 -9.46
N THR A 105 -9.87 5.18 -8.71
CA THR A 105 -9.95 6.57 -8.25
C THR A 105 -9.34 7.59 -9.21
N GLY A 106 -8.87 7.17 -10.39
CA GLY A 106 -8.51 8.07 -11.48
C GLY A 106 -7.02 8.19 -11.80
N ALA A 107 -6.15 7.32 -11.26
CA ALA A 107 -4.75 7.27 -11.62
C ALA A 107 -4.46 6.30 -12.78
N ASP A 108 -3.33 6.50 -13.48
CA ASP A 108 -2.73 5.52 -14.37
C ASP A 108 -1.66 4.74 -13.59
N VAL A 109 -1.82 3.42 -13.47
CA VAL A 109 -1.05 2.63 -12.50
C VAL A 109 -0.18 1.57 -13.17
N VAL A 110 1.06 1.48 -12.72
CA VAL A 110 1.96 0.35 -12.97
C VAL A 110 2.12 -0.41 -11.66
N GLY A 111 1.65 -1.65 -11.61
CA GLY A 111 1.91 -2.56 -10.49
C GLY A 111 3.17 -3.37 -10.79
N ALA A 112 4.18 -3.25 -9.95
CA ALA A 112 5.45 -3.97 -10.11
C ALA A 112 5.68 -4.94 -8.96
N ASP A 113 6.01 -6.19 -9.27
CA ASP A 113 6.36 -7.21 -8.28
C ASP A 113 7.44 -8.14 -8.85
N LEU A 114 8.23 -8.76 -7.98
CA LEU A 114 9.22 -9.74 -8.36
C LEU A 114 8.56 -11.10 -8.67
N ARG A 115 7.46 -11.41 -7.99
CA ARG A 115 6.79 -12.70 -8.00
C ARG A 115 5.79 -12.82 -9.14
N PRO A 116 6.04 -13.69 -10.15
CA PRO A 116 5.13 -13.85 -11.29
C PRO A 116 3.78 -14.46 -10.90
N ASP A 117 3.72 -15.32 -9.88
CA ASP A 117 2.50 -15.90 -9.34
C ASP A 117 1.57 -14.84 -8.72
N ARG A 118 2.13 -13.81 -8.08
CA ARG A 118 1.38 -12.65 -7.57
C ARG A 118 0.82 -11.80 -8.69
N LEU A 119 1.63 -11.55 -9.72
CA LEU A 119 1.21 -10.79 -10.89
C LEU A 119 0.12 -11.52 -11.69
N ASP A 120 0.23 -12.85 -11.86
CA ASP A 120 -0.83 -13.66 -12.49
C ASP A 120 -2.15 -13.57 -11.71
N ALA A 121 -2.09 -13.62 -10.39
CA ALA A 121 -3.27 -13.42 -9.55
C ALA A 121 -3.85 -12.00 -9.70
N ALA A 122 -3.00 -10.96 -9.78
CA ALA A 122 -3.41 -9.58 -9.97
C ALA A 122 -4.09 -9.37 -11.34
N GLU A 123 -3.53 -9.95 -12.42
CA GLU A 123 -4.12 -9.91 -13.77
C GLU A 123 -5.49 -10.62 -13.80
N LYS A 124 -5.63 -11.78 -13.16
CA LYS A 124 -6.91 -12.48 -13.06
C LYS A 124 -7.96 -11.65 -12.32
N ARG A 125 -7.57 -10.94 -11.27
CA ARG A 125 -8.45 -10.02 -10.55
C ARG A 125 -8.87 -8.84 -11.42
N LEU A 126 -7.93 -8.24 -12.15
CA LEU A 126 -8.20 -7.14 -13.07
C LEU A 126 -9.18 -7.56 -14.19
N ALA A 127 -8.97 -8.73 -14.77
CA ALA A 127 -9.88 -9.31 -15.76
C ALA A 127 -11.29 -9.58 -15.18
N PHE A 128 -11.36 -10.11 -13.95
CA PHE A 128 -12.61 -10.33 -13.24
C PHE A 128 -13.36 -9.02 -12.98
N HIS A 129 -12.64 -7.97 -12.56
CA HIS A 129 -13.25 -6.65 -12.38
C HIS A 129 -13.88 -6.14 -13.69
N ARG A 130 -13.13 -6.20 -14.80
CA ARG A 130 -13.64 -5.77 -16.12
C ARG A 130 -14.88 -6.57 -16.55
N GLU A 131 -14.86 -7.88 -16.36
CA GLU A 131 -15.98 -8.77 -16.69
C GLU A 131 -17.24 -8.41 -15.89
N ARG A 132 -17.09 -8.13 -14.58
CA ARG A 132 -18.24 -7.88 -13.69
C ARG A 132 -18.79 -6.46 -13.76
N THR A 133 -17.94 -5.48 -14.00
CA THR A 133 -18.34 -4.07 -13.97
C THR A 133 -18.47 -3.43 -15.35
N GLY A 134 -17.96 -4.07 -16.40
CA GLY A 134 -17.83 -3.48 -17.73
C GLY A 134 -16.79 -2.39 -17.83
N ARG A 135 -16.02 -2.11 -16.75
CA ARG A 135 -15.05 -1.00 -16.68
C ARG A 135 -13.63 -1.53 -16.76
N ALA A 136 -12.85 -1.03 -17.71
CA ALA A 136 -11.40 -1.25 -17.76
C ALA A 136 -10.71 -0.25 -16.83
N LEU A 137 -9.93 -0.76 -15.88
CA LEU A 137 -9.06 0.07 -15.05
C LEU A 137 -7.73 0.27 -15.77
N PRO A 138 -7.15 1.48 -15.75
CA PRO A 138 -5.85 1.77 -16.35
C PRO A 138 -4.70 1.25 -15.47
N VAL A 139 -4.56 -0.06 -15.42
CA VAL A 139 -3.52 -0.79 -14.71
C VAL A 139 -2.77 -1.67 -15.69
N ARG A 140 -1.45 -1.69 -15.58
CA ARG A 140 -0.60 -2.74 -16.15
C ARG A 140 0.29 -3.34 -15.07
N TYR A 141 0.49 -4.64 -15.11
CA TYR A 141 1.41 -5.32 -14.19
C TYR A 141 2.71 -5.67 -14.89
N VAL A 142 3.82 -5.53 -14.19
CA VAL A 142 5.16 -5.82 -14.71
C VAL A 142 5.96 -6.62 -13.69
N ARG A 143 6.67 -7.65 -14.16
CA ARG A 143 7.68 -8.31 -13.35
C ARG A 143 8.93 -7.44 -13.35
N ALA A 144 9.32 -6.94 -12.17
CA ALA A 144 10.49 -6.08 -12.05
C ALA A 144 11.20 -6.30 -10.71
N ASN A 145 12.53 -6.28 -10.77
CA ASN A 145 13.34 -6.07 -9.58
C ASN A 145 13.43 -4.56 -9.32
N LEU A 146 12.82 -4.13 -8.23
CA LEU A 146 12.67 -2.72 -7.89
C LEU A 146 14.00 -2.00 -7.57
N THR A 147 15.10 -2.74 -7.41
CA THR A 147 16.44 -2.17 -7.22
C THR A 147 17.18 -1.90 -8.53
N GLN A 148 16.63 -2.37 -9.66
CA GLN A 148 17.15 -2.15 -11.02
C GLN A 148 16.46 -0.97 -11.68
N GLU A 149 16.88 -0.62 -12.90
CA GLU A 149 16.33 0.51 -13.65
C GLU A 149 14.85 0.34 -13.98
N TRP A 150 14.08 1.43 -13.85
CA TRP A 150 12.65 1.50 -14.12
C TRP A 150 12.39 2.28 -15.40
N ASP A 151 11.22 2.03 -15.99
CA ASP A 151 10.72 2.81 -17.11
C ASP A 151 9.80 3.94 -16.64
N GLY A 152 10.06 5.15 -17.14
CA GLY A 152 9.18 6.31 -17.04
C GLY A 152 9.22 7.02 -15.68
N ASP A 153 8.47 8.12 -15.60
CA ASP A 153 8.38 8.97 -14.42
C ASP A 153 7.03 8.79 -13.74
N TYR A 154 7.01 8.93 -12.43
CA TYR A 154 5.83 8.72 -11.59
C TYR A 154 5.54 9.95 -10.75
N ASP A 155 4.27 10.27 -10.59
CA ASP A 155 3.83 11.31 -9.67
C ASP A 155 3.80 10.76 -8.23
N LEU A 156 3.62 9.43 -8.08
CA LEU A 156 3.63 8.78 -6.80
C LEU A 156 4.23 7.37 -6.93
N VAL A 157 5.14 7.04 -6.03
CA VAL A 157 5.59 5.67 -5.78
C VAL A 157 4.96 5.21 -4.48
N TRP A 158 4.13 4.16 -4.57
CA TRP A 158 3.44 3.55 -3.44
C TRP A 158 4.15 2.28 -3.02
N VAL A 159 4.44 2.15 -1.72
CA VAL A 159 5.01 0.95 -1.11
C VAL A 159 4.18 0.57 0.10
N TYR A 160 3.56 -0.62 0.09
CA TYR A 160 2.72 -1.05 1.20
C TYR A 160 3.10 -2.44 1.70
N ASN A 161 3.56 -2.52 2.94
CA ASN A 161 4.09 -3.76 3.52
C ASN A 161 5.11 -4.47 2.62
N ALA A 162 5.88 -3.73 1.86
CA ALA A 162 6.83 -4.26 0.90
C ALA A 162 8.24 -3.70 1.07
N LEU A 163 8.40 -2.54 1.73
CA LEU A 163 9.71 -1.92 1.89
C LEU A 163 10.70 -2.82 2.62
N SER A 164 10.20 -3.55 3.61
CA SER A 164 11.00 -4.53 4.39
C SER A 164 11.50 -5.73 3.58
N HIS A 165 10.98 -5.94 2.37
CA HIS A 165 11.36 -7.03 1.47
C HIS A 165 12.25 -6.57 0.31
N ILE A 166 12.57 -5.28 0.23
CA ILE A 166 13.41 -4.73 -0.85
C ILE A 166 14.86 -4.64 -0.37
N ASP A 167 15.75 -5.34 -1.07
CA ASP A 167 17.18 -5.38 -0.78
C ASP A 167 18.00 -5.41 -2.10
N PRO A 168 19.03 -4.57 -2.27
CA PRO A 168 19.46 -3.48 -1.38
C PRO A 168 18.51 -2.27 -1.43
N LEU A 169 18.17 -1.74 -0.25
CA LEU A 169 17.22 -0.63 -0.12
C LEU A 169 17.71 0.67 -0.78
N GLU A 170 19.00 0.95 -0.72
CA GLU A 170 19.63 2.11 -1.35
C GLU A 170 19.44 2.09 -2.88
N GLY A 171 19.52 0.91 -3.49
CA GLY A 171 19.24 0.72 -4.92
C GLY A 171 17.81 1.15 -5.28
N PHE A 172 16.83 0.70 -4.50
CA PHE A 172 15.43 1.10 -4.65
C PHE A 172 15.22 2.60 -4.45
N LEU A 173 15.73 3.17 -3.37
CA LEU A 173 15.57 4.60 -3.07
C LEU A 173 16.27 5.48 -4.12
N GLY A 174 17.38 5.02 -4.69
CA GLY A 174 18.02 5.63 -5.84
C GLY A 174 17.13 5.66 -7.09
N GLN A 175 16.38 4.59 -7.36
CA GLN A 175 15.39 4.56 -8.44
C GLN A 175 14.21 5.50 -8.13
N VAL A 176 13.67 5.46 -6.91
CA VAL A 176 12.60 6.39 -6.48
C VAL A 176 12.98 7.83 -6.77
N ARG A 177 14.18 8.25 -6.37
CA ARG A 177 14.65 9.62 -6.57
C ARG A 177 14.77 10.00 -8.05
N ARG A 178 15.23 9.08 -8.89
CA ARG A 178 15.40 9.33 -10.33
C ARG A 178 14.09 9.41 -11.09
N HIS A 179 13.10 8.61 -10.68
CA HIS A 179 11.85 8.43 -11.41
C HIS A 179 10.64 9.14 -10.79
N LEU A 180 10.81 9.86 -9.67
CA LEU A 180 9.78 10.77 -9.20
C LEU A 180 9.77 12.04 -10.03
N SER A 181 8.63 12.36 -10.63
CA SER A 181 8.41 13.60 -11.34
C SER A 181 8.49 14.80 -10.38
N ARG A 182 8.69 16.01 -10.91
CA ARG A 182 8.72 17.23 -10.10
C ARG A 182 7.45 17.36 -9.25
N GLY A 183 7.64 17.44 -7.94
CA GLY A 183 6.56 17.46 -6.94
C GLY A 183 5.87 16.12 -6.75
N GLY A 184 6.47 15.03 -7.24
CA GLY A 184 6.07 13.66 -6.93
C GLY A 184 6.51 13.25 -5.53
N VAL A 185 5.92 12.16 -5.03
CA VAL A 185 6.17 11.66 -3.67
C VAL A 185 6.33 10.14 -3.62
N LEU A 186 7.21 9.71 -2.72
CA LEU A 186 7.22 8.34 -2.21
C LEU A 186 6.24 8.26 -1.03
N VAL A 187 5.36 7.27 -1.04
CA VAL A 187 4.44 7.00 0.06
C VAL A 187 4.67 5.58 0.56
N VAL A 188 5.07 5.43 1.81
CA VAL A 188 5.30 4.14 2.46
C VAL A 188 4.25 3.93 3.53
N GLY A 189 3.43 2.89 3.38
CA GLY A 189 2.53 2.40 4.41
C GLY A 189 3.07 1.08 4.95
N ASP A 190 3.54 1.04 6.19
CA ASP A 190 4.17 -0.16 6.73
C ASP A 190 3.84 -0.37 8.22
N ILE A 191 4.20 -1.55 8.73
CA ILE A 191 4.16 -1.81 10.17
C ILE A 191 5.26 -1.04 10.88
N ASN A 192 4.97 -0.60 12.11
CA ASN A 192 5.97 0.06 12.94
C ASN A 192 6.92 -0.96 13.54
N GLY A 193 8.19 -0.90 13.14
CA GLY A 193 9.25 -1.78 13.63
C GLY A 193 9.63 -1.61 15.10
N ALA A 194 9.19 -0.53 15.76
CA ALA A 194 9.39 -0.35 17.19
C ALA A 194 8.30 -1.01 18.05
N HIS A 195 7.20 -1.53 17.43
CA HIS A 195 6.08 -2.10 18.18
C HIS A 195 6.44 -3.47 18.79
N PRO A 196 6.36 -3.65 20.13
CA PRO A 196 6.86 -4.86 20.81
C PRO A 196 6.21 -6.18 20.32
N GLU A 197 4.91 -6.15 20.05
CA GLU A 197 4.17 -7.32 19.56
C GLU A 197 4.65 -7.77 18.17
N HIS A 198 4.96 -6.82 17.29
CA HIS A 198 5.51 -7.13 15.97
C HIS A 198 6.89 -7.73 16.07
N LEU A 199 7.76 -7.16 16.89
CA LEU A 199 9.10 -7.69 17.14
C LEU A 199 9.07 -9.11 17.72
N ALA A 200 8.20 -9.36 18.72
CA ALA A 200 8.06 -10.69 19.31
C ALA A 200 7.55 -11.71 18.28
N ARG A 201 6.56 -11.33 17.48
CA ARG A 201 6.04 -12.19 16.39
C ARG A 201 7.12 -12.51 15.35
N LEU A 202 7.87 -11.51 14.94
CA LEU A 202 8.94 -11.69 13.94
C LEU A 202 10.04 -12.61 14.44
N ARG A 203 10.49 -12.43 15.68
CA ARG A 203 11.47 -13.34 16.30
C ARG A 203 10.98 -14.78 16.32
N LYS A 204 9.68 -14.99 16.60
CA LYS A 204 9.08 -16.32 16.58
C LYS A 204 9.01 -16.92 15.17
N LEU A 205 8.79 -16.12 14.14
CA LEU A 205 8.62 -16.60 12.76
C LEU A 205 9.95 -16.87 12.05
N ARG A 206 10.95 -16.04 12.25
CA ARG A 206 12.20 -16.06 11.46
C ARG A 206 13.47 -16.33 12.26
N GLY A 207 13.39 -16.34 13.59
CA GLY A 207 14.60 -16.30 14.41
C GLY A 207 15.42 -15.05 14.12
N ASP A 208 16.73 -15.21 13.95
CA ASP A 208 17.66 -14.12 13.64
C ASP A 208 17.94 -13.95 12.13
N SER A 209 17.32 -14.77 11.27
CA SER A 209 17.49 -14.64 9.81
C SER A 209 16.81 -13.39 9.27
N VAL A 210 17.55 -12.62 8.46
CA VAL A 210 17.05 -11.39 7.80
C VAL A 210 16.72 -11.64 6.33
N HIS A 211 17.18 -12.75 5.75
CA HIS A 211 16.99 -13.05 4.33
C HIS A 211 16.32 -14.40 4.13
N GLN A 212 15.43 -14.49 3.18
CA GLN A 212 14.90 -15.73 2.63
C GLN A 212 15.15 -15.78 1.13
N THR A 213 15.23 -16.99 0.62
CA THR A 213 15.22 -17.25 -0.82
C THR A 213 13.80 -17.57 -1.26
N TYR A 214 13.32 -16.88 -2.27
CA TYR A 214 12.10 -17.22 -2.99
C TYR A 214 12.51 -17.92 -4.30
N VAL A 215 11.95 -19.10 -4.53
CA VAL A 215 12.12 -19.83 -5.79
C VAL A 215 10.91 -19.54 -6.68
N ALA A 216 11.15 -18.87 -7.80
CA ALA A 216 10.10 -18.56 -8.78
C ALA A 216 9.61 -19.84 -9.49
N PRO A 217 8.42 -19.87 -10.11
CA PRO A 217 7.92 -21.02 -10.86
C PRO A 217 8.83 -21.48 -12.02
N ASP A 218 9.68 -20.59 -12.53
CA ASP A 218 10.71 -20.89 -13.53
C ASP A 218 12.00 -21.52 -12.95
N GLY A 219 12.03 -21.75 -11.63
CA GLY A 219 13.17 -22.32 -10.92
C GLY A 219 14.27 -21.31 -10.56
N GLN A 220 14.10 -20.02 -10.88
CA GLN A 220 15.09 -19.01 -10.47
C GLN A 220 14.97 -18.69 -8.99
N GLU A 221 16.12 -18.61 -8.33
CA GLU A 221 16.20 -18.20 -6.94
C GLU A 221 16.39 -16.69 -6.84
N HIS A 222 15.57 -16.05 -5.99
CA HIS A 222 15.67 -14.63 -5.68
C HIS A 222 15.84 -14.48 -4.17
N ALA A 223 16.94 -13.84 -3.76
CA ALA A 223 17.10 -13.41 -2.38
C ALA A 223 16.20 -12.21 -2.11
N TYR A 224 15.45 -12.23 -1.01
CA TYR A 224 14.70 -11.07 -0.56
C TYR A 224 14.77 -10.95 0.97
N ALA A 225 14.64 -9.72 1.47
CA ALA A 225 14.60 -9.48 2.90
C ALA A 225 13.32 -10.06 3.51
N VAL A 226 13.46 -10.73 4.64
CA VAL A 226 12.33 -11.27 5.39
C VAL A 226 11.87 -10.22 6.38
N GLU A 227 10.69 -9.65 6.17
CA GLU A 227 10.03 -8.69 7.06
C GLU A 227 10.99 -7.97 8.04
N ARG A 228 11.68 -6.95 7.57
CA ARG A 228 12.51 -6.05 8.40
C ARG A 228 11.76 -4.74 8.61
N PRO A 229 10.76 -4.71 9.50
CA PRO A 229 10.02 -3.47 9.71
C PRO A 229 10.93 -2.43 10.33
N PHE A 230 10.87 -1.23 9.78
CA PHE A 230 11.68 -0.13 10.24
C PHE A 230 11.01 0.63 11.39
N PRO A 231 11.73 0.90 12.50
CA PRO A 231 11.31 1.88 13.48
C PRO A 231 11.13 3.28 12.86
N PRO A 232 10.23 4.13 13.39
CA PRO A 232 9.93 5.43 12.79
C PRO A 232 11.12 6.37 12.62
N LEU A 233 12.06 6.37 13.53
CA LEU A 233 13.28 7.18 13.40
C LEU A 233 14.26 6.59 12.39
N GLU A 234 14.36 5.27 12.32
CA GLU A 234 15.24 4.59 11.38
C GLU A 234 14.80 4.81 9.93
N ILE A 235 13.50 4.61 9.62
CA ILE A 235 13.00 4.84 8.26
C ILE A 235 13.19 6.30 7.84
N ARG A 236 13.00 7.25 8.77
CA ARG A 236 13.23 8.67 8.49
C ARG A 236 14.68 8.94 8.16
N ALA A 237 15.61 8.45 8.98
CA ALA A 237 17.05 8.61 8.75
C ALA A 237 17.47 8.02 7.40
N ILE A 238 17.05 6.78 7.09
CA ILE A 238 17.35 6.12 5.82
C ILE A 238 16.84 6.94 4.62
N LEU A 239 15.61 7.48 4.68
CA LEU A 239 15.08 8.29 3.60
C LEU A 239 15.88 9.59 3.42
N GLU A 240 16.16 10.30 4.50
CA GLU A 240 16.91 11.57 4.48
C GLU A 240 18.37 11.38 4.02
N GLU A 241 19.03 10.29 4.43
CA GLU A 241 20.38 9.91 3.94
C GLU A 241 20.37 9.62 2.43
N ASN A 242 19.26 9.12 1.90
CA ASN A 242 19.07 8.90 0.47
C ASN A 242 18.46 10.12 -0.27
N GLN A 243 18.54 11.32 0.29
CA GLN A 243 18.08 12.58 -0.30
C GLN A 243 16.55 12.59 -0.59
N LEU A 244 15.78 11.92 0.23
CA LEU A 244 14.32 11.92 0.23
C LEU A 244 13.84 12.59 1.52
N LEU A 245 13.47 13.87 1.43
CA LEU A 245 12.99 14.64 2.58
C LEU A 245 11.64 14.14 3.05
N VAL A 246 11.53 13.75 4.31
CA VAL A 246 10.26 13.34 4.90
C VAL A 246 9.38 14.57 5.14
N VAL A 247 8.31 14.70 4.35
CA VAL A 247 7.38 15.83 4.40
C VAL A 247 6.14 15.55 5.24
N HIS A 248 5.84 14.27 5.48
CA HIS A 248 4.74 13.84 6.36
C HIS A 248 5.08 12.50 6.99
N HIS A 249 4.84 12.35 8.28
CA HIS A 249 4.99 11.08 8.99
C HIS A 249 3.89 10.95 10.03
N GLU A 250 3.02 9.98 9.84
CA GLU A 250 1.91 9.70 10.73
C GLU A 250 2.07 8.31 11.33
N LEU A 251 1.88 8.23 12.64
CA LEU A 251 1.84 6.97 13.38
C LEU A 251 0.41 6.67 13.77
N TYR A 252 -0.06 5.47 13.46
CA TYR A 252 -1.44 5.13 13.74
C TYR A 252 -1.63 3.67 14.17
N TRP A 253 -2.76 3.44 14.82
CA TRP A 253 -3.02 2.17 15.50
C TRP A 253 -3.72 1.16 14.60
N GLY A 254 -3.53 1.05 13.41
CA GLY A 254 -4.19 0.14 12.46
C GLY A 254 -5.29 -0.72 13.09
N GLY A 255 -6.47 -0.71 12.52
CA GLY A 255 -7.60 -1.48 13.07
C GLY A 255 -8.55 -0.72 14.02
N LEU A 256 -8.32 0.56 14.24
CA LEU A 256 -9.19 1.42 15.07
C LEU A 256 -10.53 1.79 14.42
N GLY A 257 -10.89 1.21 13.29
CA GLY A 257 -12.25 1.29 12.77
C GLY A 257 -13.33 0.77 13.73
N ALA A 258 -12.92 0.11 14.82
CA ALA A 258 -13.81 -0.37 15.88
C ALA A 258 -14.16 0.68 16.92
N LEU A 259 -13.33 1.72 17.14
CA LEU A 259 -13.60 2.73 18.13
C LEU A 259 -14.62 3.77 17.63
N PRO A 260 -15.56 4.21 18.46
CA PRO A 260 -16.38 5.38 18.16
C PRO A 260 -15.51 6.59 17.82
N GLU A 261 -15.97 7.42 16.87
CA GLU A 261 -15.21 8.59 16.41
C GLU A 261 -14.87 9.57 17.52
N SER A 262 -15.77 9.72 18.50
CA SER A 262 -15.58 10.56 19.67
C SER A 262 -14.44 10.08 20.56
N LEU A 263 -14.30 8.77 20.76
CA LEU A 263 -13.19 8.19 21.51
C LEU A 263 -11.86 8.27 20.75
N TYR A 264 -11.90 8.09 19.44
CA TYR A 264 -10.70 8.26 18.62
C TYR A 264 -10.19 9.71 18.68
N ARG A 265 -11.06 10.69 18.40
CA ARG A 265 -10.67 12.12 18.42
C ARG A 265 -10.35 12.64 19.81
N GLY A 266 -11.10 12.20 20.83
CA GLY A 266 -10.92 12.70 22.18
C GLY A 266 -9.70 12.13 22.91
N PHE A 267 -9.34 10.90 22.60
CA PHE A 267 -8.30 10.18 23.35
C PHE A 267 -7.11 9.73 22.52
N MET A 268 -7.35 9.09 21.40
CA MET A 268 -6.29 8.46 20.62
C MET A 268 -5.55 9.44 19.68
N GLU A 269 -6.25 10.39 19.06
CA GLU A 269 -5.64 11.39 18.19
C GLU A 269 -4.67 12.32 18.94
N PRO A 270 -4.99 12.84 20.16
CA PRO A 270 -4.01 13.56 20.98
C PRO A 270 -2.80 12.73 21.38
N LEU A 271 -2.99 11.43 21.71
CA LEU A 271 -1.90 10.53 22.06
C LEU A 271 -0.98 10.23 20.86
N GLN A 272 -1.54 10.10 19.66
CA GLN A 272 -0.76 9.93 18.43
C GLN A 272 0.09 11.16 18.10
N ARG A 273 -0.40 12.35 18.45
CA ARG A 273 0.34 13.60 18.28
C ARG A 273 1.50 13.75 19.28
N GLN A 274 1.48 13.01 20.39
CA GLN A 274 2.63 12.88 21.27
C GLN A 274 3.61 11.87 20.67
N TRP A 275 4.47 12.37 19.78
CA TRP A 275 5.45 11.61 18.99
C TRP A 275 6.21 10.54 19.79
N GLN A 276 6.62 10.85 21.01
CA GLN A 276 7.35 9.90 21.87
C GLN A 276 6.53 8.67 22.26
N PHE A 277 5.23 8.82 22.50
CA PHE A 277 4.36 7.71 22.90
C PHE A 277 3.92 6.88 21.66
N GLY A 278 3.59 7.55 20.56
CA GLY A 278 3.23 6.90 19.31
C GLY A 278 4.36 6.08 18.72
N HIS A 279 5.60 6.49 18.99
CA HIS A 279 6.81 5.85 18.47
C HIS A 279 6.91 4.35 18.79
N SER A 280 6.62 3.96 20.04
CA SER A 280 6.75 2.56 20.48
C SER A 280 5.44 1.77 20.43
N PHE A 281 4.30 2.43 20.41
CA PHE A 281 3.00 1.77 20.58
C PHE A 281 2.08 1.84 19.36
N ALA A 282 2.32 2.74 18.41
CA ALA A 282 1.59 2.71 17.14
C ALA A 282 1.92 1.43 16.36
N ARG A 283 0.90 0.80 15.79
CA ARG A 283 1.09 -0.46 15.05
C ARG A 283 1.58 -0.24 13.62
N ARG A 284 1.27 0.90 13.06
CA ARG A 284 1.57 1.23 11.67
C ARG A 284 2.10 2.63 11.53
N GLN A 285 2.73 2.88 10.41
CA GLN A 285 3.23 4.20 10.02
C GLN A 285 2.93 4.48 8.56
N LEU A 286 2.63 5.75 8.28
CA LEU A 286 2.57 6.33 6.95
C LEU A 286 3.69 7.35 6.83
N VAL A 287 4.59 7.12 5.90
CA VAL A 287 5.69 8.06 5.63
C VAL A 287 5.55 8.59 4.21
N VAL A 288 5.63 9.89 4.06
CA VAL A 288 5.64 10.55 2.75
C VAL A 288 6.95 11.33 2.62
N ALA A 289 7.67 11.06 1.54
CA ALA A 289 8.92 11.72 1.26
C ALA A 289 8.96 12.25 -0.17
N SER A 290 9.70 13.33 -0.40
CA SER A 290 9.94 13.91 -1.71
C SER A 290 11.44 14.08 -1.95
N PRO A 291 11.92 14.03 -3.19
CA PRO A 291 13.32 14.34 -3.50
C PRO A 291 13.69 15.74 -2.99
N VAL A 292 14.89 15.86 -2.45
CA VAL A 292 15.49 17.17 -2.16
C VAL A 292 15.71 17.88 -3.49
N ALA A 293 15.24 19.14 -3.59
CA ALA A 293 15.29 19.93 -4.82
C ALA A 293 16.72 20.30 -5.20
#